data_46ff77ecfbc2c45751535a8b8ad3c5ab
#
_entry.id   46ff77ecfbc2c45751535a8b8ad3c5ab
#
_cell.length_a   1.000
_cell.length_b   1.000
_cell.length_c   1.000
_cell.angle_alpha   90.00
_cell.angle_beta   90.00
_cell.angle_gamma   90.00
#
_symmetry.space_group_name_H-M   'P 1'
#
loop_
_entity.id
_entity.type
_entity.pdbx_description
1 polymer ?
#
loop_
_entity_poly.entity_id
_entity_poly.type
_entity_poly.pdbx_seq_one_letter_code
_entity_poly.pdbx_strand_id
1 'polypeptide(L)'
;PSSFIPEGLSQAIYSRYPIRQSQTIEFPNTNNGAIWADLDVKGMTIRIINVHMQTTSFDRMRSKAAQARGEQDEEQERGIYLGYSDNFRENTVRRAGQAEQISSLINATEYPLIVCGDFNDPPGTFTYETLKNGLKDGFQTAGEGYGATYRGFHHLLRIDYLFHSTLLE
;
A
#
# COMPACT_ATOMS: atom_id res chain seq x y z
N PRO A 1 -20.93 -15.80 -2.96
CA PRO A 1 -19.89 -14.76 -3.01
C PRO A 1 -20.46 -13.42 -2.53
N SER A 2 -19.63 -12.66 -1.87
CA SER A 2 -19.93 -11.31 -1.38
C SER A 2 -18.84 -10.34 -1.83
N SER A 3 -19.16 -9.05 -1.89
CA SER A 3 -18.20 -8.03 -2.28
C SER A 3 -18.41 -6.74 -1.48
N PHE A 4 -17.33 -5.99 -1.28
CA PHE A 4 -17.33 -4.63 -0.80
C PHE A 4 -16.55 -3.76 -1.78
N ILE A 5 -17.25 -2.82 -2.42
CA ILE A 5 -16.73 -1.90 -3.43
C ILE A 5 -17.17 -0.50 -3.02
N PRO A 6 -16.30 0.29 -2.37
CA PRO A 6 -16.63 1.64 -1.96
C PRO A 6 -16.68 2.60 -3.15
N GLU A 7 -17.48 3.64 -3.05
CA GLU A 7 -17.41 4.76 -3.99
C GLU A 7 -16.15 5.60 -3.76
N GLY A 8 -15.57 6.12 -4.82
CA GLY A 8 -14.44 7.06 -4.76
C GLY A 8 -13.05 6.46 -4.53
N LEU A 9 -12.93 5.17 -4.19
CA LEU A 9 -11.67 4.45 -4.09
C LEU A 9 -11.52 3.40 -5.20
N SER A 10 -10.29 3.17 -5.63
CA SER A 10 -9.95 2.15 -6.64
C SER A 10 -9.75 0.74 -6.06
N GLN A 11 -10.28 0.46 -4.87
CA GLN A 11 -10.09 -0.78 -4.13
C GLN A 11 -11.40 -1.55 -4.03
N ALA A 12 -11.29 -2.87 -3.95
CA ALA A 12 -12.43 -3.75 -3.70
C ALA A 12 -12.00 -5.00 -2.93
N ILE A 13 -12.94 -5.60 -2.20
CA ILE A 13 -12.78 -6.92 -1.58
C ILE A 13 -13.87 -7.83 -2.15
N TYR A 14 -13.44 -8.93 -2.76
CA TYR A 14 -14.32 -10.01 -3.22
C TYR A 14 -14.05 -11.26 -2.41
N SER A 15 -15.10 -11.91 -1.92
CA SER A 15 -14.98 -13.12 -1.10
C SER A 15 -16.01 -14.19 -1.46
N ARG A 16 -15.61 -15.44 -1.35
CA ARG A 16 -16.55 -16.58 -1.35
C ARG A 16 -17.28 -16.70 -0.01
N TYR A 17 -16.72 -16.11 1.04
CA TYR A 17 -17.29 -16.10 2.38
C TYR A 17 -18.15 -14.85 2.60
N PRO A 18 -19.17 -14.91 3.47
CA PRO A 18 -19.98 -13.74 3.80
C PRO A 18 -19.13 -12.61 4.39
N ILE A 19 -19.37 -11.39 3.95
CA ILE A 19 -18.87 -10.17 4.59
C ILE A 19 -19.89 -9.78 5.66
N ARG A 20 -19.45 -9.68 6.92
CA ARG A 20 -20.29 -9.31 8.07
C ARG A 20 -20.29 -7.81 8.31
N GLN A 21 -19.12 -7.19 8.22
CA GLN A 21 -18.90 -5.76 8.36
C GLN A 21 -17.86 -5.29 7.35
N SER A 22 -17.93 -4.04 6.97
CA SER A 22 -16.94 -3.42 6.09
C SER A 22 -16.95 -1.91 6.29
N GLN A 23 -15.80 -1.28 6.07
CA GLN A 23 -15.67 0.17 6.18
C GLN A 23 -14.55 0.68 5.28
N THR A 24 -14.71 1.92 4.84
CA THR A 24 -13.69 2.70 4.14
C THR A 24 -12.90 3.55 5.13
N ILE A 25 -11.61 3.67 4.90
CA ILE A 25 -10.71 4.57 5.61
C ILE A 25 -10.15 5.55 4.58
N GLU A 26 -10.60 6.79 4.66
CA GLU A 26 -10.13 7.86 3.80
C GLU A 26 -8.84 8.45 4.35
N PHE A 27 -7.89 8.73 3.46
CA PHE A 27 -6.68 9.47 3.80
C PHE A 27 -6.84 10.94 3.38
N PRO A 28 -6.43 11.90 4.23
CA PRO A 28 -6.61 13.32 3.92
C PRO A 28 -5.83 13.75 2.67
N ASN A 29 -6.45 14.58 1.83
CA ASN A 29 -5.85 15.23 0.67
C ASN A 29 -5.28 14.26 -0.39
N THR A 30 -5.89 13.10 -0.56
CA THR A 30 -5.51 12.11 -1.59
C THR A 30 -6.73 11.28 -1.99
N ASN A 31 -6.66 10.68 -3.18
CA ASN A 31 -7.62 9.67 -3.63
C ASN A 31 -7.20 8.24 -3.21
N ASN A 32 -6.11 8.11 -2.46
CA ASN A 32 -5.68 6.86 -1.86
C ASN A 32 -6.45 6.63 -0.57
N GLY A 33 -6.52 5.40 -0.11
CA GLY A 33 -7.25 5.04 1.10
C GLY A 33 -7.02 3.59 1.48
N ALA A 34 -7.81 3.13 2.42
CA ALA A 34 -7.89 1.71 2.75
C ALA A 34 -9.35 1.29 2.92
N ILE A 35 -9.58 0.02 2.76
CA ILE A 35 -10.86 -0.61 3.07
C ILE A 35 -10.61 -1.83 3.93
N TRP A 36 -11.54 -2.14 4.81
CA TRP A 36 -11.50 -3.40 5.52
C TRP A 36 -12.86 -4.12 5.49
N ALA A 37 -12.80 -5.44 5.63
CA ALA A 37 -13.97 -6.28 5.73
C ALA A 37 -13.72 -7.44 6.71
N ASP A 38 -14.72 -7.74 7.51
CA ASP A 38 -14.77 -8.91 8.38
C ASP A 38 -15.50 -10.04 7.66
N LEU A 39 -14.78 -11.11 7.40
CA LEU A 39 -15.27 -12.30 6.71
C LEU A 39 -15.65 -13.38 7.72
N ASP A 40 -16.80 -14.02 7.51
CA ASP A 40 -17.15 -15.25 8.23
C ASP A 40 -16.58 -16.47 7.49
N VAL A 41 -15.46 -16.94 7.96
CA VAL A 41 -14.79 -18.12 7.39
C VAL A 41 -15.10 -19.34 8.24
N LYS A 42 -16.21 -20.02 7.92
CA LYS A 42 -16.64 -21.24 8.65
C LYS A 42 -16.83 -21.02 10.17
N GLY A 43 -17.40 -19.87 10.55
CA GLY A 43 -17.62 -19.49 11.93
C GLY A 43 -16.48 -18.74 12.61
N MET A 44 -15.34 -18.58 11.95
CA MET A 44 -14.24 -17.75 12.41
C MET A 44 -14.28 -16.40 11.69
N THR A 45 -14.19 -15.31 12.45
CA THR A 45 -14.06 -13.97 11.86
C THR A 45 -12.61 -13.73 11.47
N ILE A 46 -12.38 -13.35 10.20
CA ILE A 46 -11.07 -12.91 9.69
C ILE A 46 -11.23 -11.51 9.13
N ARG A 47 -10.42 -10.55 9.57
CA ARG A 47 -10.37 -9.21 9.02
C ARG A 47 -9.40 -9.13 7.86
N ILE A 48 -9.86 -8.59 6.75
CA ILE A 48 -9.03 -8.22 5.60
C ILE A 48 -8.93 -6.70 5.57
N ILE A 49 -7.72 -6.15 5.51
CA ILE A 49 -7.45 -4.72 5.33
C ILE A 49 -6.71 -4.59 3.99
N ASN A 50 -7.32 -3.91 3.02
CA ASN A 50 -6.72 -3.63 1.72
C ASN A 50 -6.34 -2.14 1.68
N VAL A 51 -5.05 -1.86 1.48
CA VAL A 51 -4.47 -0.51 1.59
C VAL A 51 -3.89 -0.07 0.25
N HIS A 52 -4.11 1.18 -0.11
CA HIS A 52 -3.39 1.86 -1.16
C HIS A 52 -2.83 3.17 -0.59
N MET A 53 -1.55 3.18 -0.29
CA MET A 53 -0.83 4.30 0.32
C MET A 53 -0.49 5.40 -0.67
N GLN A 54 -0.12 6.57 -0.17
CA GLN A 54 0.29 7.72 -0.98
C GLN A 54 1.37 7.36 -1.99
N THR A 55 1.06 7.60 -3.27
CA THR A 55 1.94 7.28 -4.40
C THR A 55 3.10 8.27 -4.49
N THR A 56 4.28 7.77 -4.82
CA THR A 56 5.50 8.59 -5.00
C THR A 56 5.58 9.25 -6.38
N SER A 57 4.82 8.76 -7.38
CA SER A 57 4.77 9.30 -8.76
C SER A 57 6.12 9.34 -9.50
N PHE A 58 7.00 8.39 -9.20
CA PHE A 58 8.35 8.32 -9.76
C PHE A 58 8.38 8.20 -11.28
N ASP A 59 7.51 7.38 -11.87
CA ASP A 59 7.45 7.19 -13.33
C ASP A 59 7.03 8.49 -14.03
N ARG A 60 6.13 9.26 -13.42
CA ARG A 60 5.70 10.56 -13.95
C ARG A 60 6.85 11.56 -13.96
N MET A 61 7.67 11.57 -12.92
CA MET A 61 8.88 12.40 -12.84
C MET A 61 9.87 11.99 -13.93
N ARG A 62 10.18 10.70 -14.06
CA ARG A 62 11.11 10.19 -15.10
C ARG A 62 10.65 10.58 -16.51
N SER A 63 9.37 10.43 -16.80
CA SER A 63 8.84 10.79 -18.13
C SER A 63 9.00 12.28 -18.41
N LYS A 64 8.71 13.15 -17.45
CA LYS A 64 8.90 14.59 -17.60
C LYS A 64 10.38 14.99 -17.77
N ALA A 65 11.27 14.39 -16.95
CA ALA A 65 12.71 14.66 -17.06
C ALA A 65 13.29 14.17 -18.39
N ALA A 66 12.82 13.01 -18.88
CA ALA A 66 13.24 12.50 -20.19
C ALA A 66 12.77 13.39 -21.34
N GLN A 67 11.58 13.99 -21.24
CA GLN A 67 11.08 14.96 -22.21
C GLN A 67 11.94 16.24 -22.20
N ALA A 68 12.18 16.85 -21.03
CA ALA A 68 13.01 18.05 -20.91
C ALA A 68 14.44 17.82 -21.45
N ARG A 69 15.01 16.65 -21.20
CA ARG A 69 16.31 16.26 -21.76
C ARG A 69 16.28 16.14 -23.29
N GLY A 70 15.20 15.61 -23.85
CA GLY A 70 14.99 15.55 -25.31
C GLY A 70 14.88 16.93 -25.96
N GLU A 71 14.36 17.90 -25.22
CA GLU A 71 14.25 19.31 -25.61
C GLU A 71 15.52 20.14 -25.32
N GLN A 72 16.55 19.52 -24.73
CA GLN A 72 17.82 20.14 -24.30
C GLN A 72 17.62 21.30 -23.30
N ASP A 73 16.57 21.23 -22.50
CA ASP A 73 16.25 22.21 -21.46
C ASP A 73 16.76 21.73 -20.08
N GLU A 74 18.03 22.04 -19.81
CA GLU A 74 18.70 21.65 -18.56
C GLU A 74 18.09 22.30 -17.32
N GLU A 75 17.57 23.53 -17.43
CA GLU A 75 16.97 24.24 -16.33
C GLU A 75 15.63 23.61 -15.96
N GLN A 76 14.82 23.26 -16.95
CA GLN A 76 13.57 22.52 -16.74
C GLN A 76 13.84 21.13 -16.15
N GLU A 77 14.82 20.38 -16.68
CA GLU A 77 15.18 19.05 -16.15
C GLU A 77 15.58 19.16 -14.67
N ARG A 78 16.46 20.12 -14.32
CA ARG A 78 16.87 20.37 -12.95
C ARG A 78 15.69 20.75 -12.05
N GLY A 79 14.80 21.60 -12.51
CA GLY A 79 13.58 21.99 -11.80
C GLY A 79 12.67 20.80 -11.50
N ILE A 80 12.54 19.86 -12.44
CA ILE A 80 11.77 18.62 -12.26
C ILE A 80 12.36 17.76 -11.14
N TYR A 81 13.70 17.58 -11.10
CA TYR A 81 14.35 16.79 -10.04
C TYR A 81 14.23 17.44 -8.65
N LEU A 82 14.39 18.76 -8.57
CA LEU A 82 14.23 19.49 -7.29
C LEU A 82 12.80 19.39 -6.78
N GLY A 83 11.82 19.68 -7.63
CA GLY A 83 10.40 19.56 -7.26
C GLY A 83 10.00 18.13 -6.90
N TYR A 84 10.64 17.12 -7.51
CA TYR A 84 10.42 15.73 -7.13
C TYR A 84 10.98 15.41 -5.74
N SER A 85 12.16 15.93 -5.40
CA SER A 85 12.74 15.72 -4.06
C SER A 85 11.83 16.23 -2.96
N ASP A 86 11.23 17.41 -3.13
CA ASP A 86 10.28 17.96 -2.17
C ASP A 86 8.99 17.13 -2.10
N ASN A 87 8.43 16.76 -3.25
CA ASN A 87 7.26 15.89 -3.31
C ASN A 87 7.52 14.50 -2.72
N PHE A 88 8.72 13.94 -2.92
CA PHE A 88 9.11 12.66 -2.35
C PHE A 88 9.09 12.72 -0.82
N ARG A 89 9.70 13.76 -0.25
CA ARG A 89 9.72 13.98 1.20
C ARG A 89 8.30 14.13 1.75
N GLU A 90 7.47 14.97 1.12
CA GLU A 90 6.09 15.17 1.54
C GLU A 90 5.28 13.88 1.48
N ASN A 91 5.38 13.12 0.38
CA ASN A 91 4.67 11.85 0.22
C ASN A 91 5.14 10.79 1.22
N THR A 92 6.43 10.79 1.59
CA THR A 92 6.96 9.90 2.63
C THR A 92 6.36 10.22 4.01
N VAL A 93 6.25 11.50 4.35
CA VAL A 93 5.62 11.93 5.61
C VAL A 93 4.12 11.58 5.62
N ARG A 94 3.43 11.77 4.49
CA ARG A 94 2.01 11.39 4.36
C ARG A 94 1.83 9.88 4.55
N ARG A 95 2.66 9.04 3.90
CA ARG A 95 2.63 7.58 4.08
C ARG A 95 2.87 7.17 5.52
N ALA A 96 3.80 7.82 6.22
CA ALA A 96 4.05 7.54 7.63
C ALA A 96 2.78 7.74 8.48
N GLY A 97 2.09 8.86 8.32
CA GLY A 97 0.82 9.12 9.03
C GLY A 97 -0.29 8.13 8.64
N GLN A 98 -0.37 7.75 7.35
CA GLN A 98 -1.31 6.73 6.88
C GLN A 98 -1.00 5.35 7.50
N ALA A 99 0.27 4.98 7.58
CA ALA A 99 0.71 3.74 8.20
C ALA A 99 0.37 3.69 9.70
N GLU A 100 0.55 4.78 10.42
CA GLU A 100 0.16 4.89 11.83
C GLU A 100 -1.36 4.73 12.04
N GLN A 101 -2.17 5.32 11.14
CA GLN A 101 -3.63 5.17 11.18
C GLN A 101 -4.05 3.71 10.98
N ILE A 102 -3.46 3.01 9.99
CA ILE A 102 -3.73 1.59 9.74
C ILE A 102 -3.19 0.70 10.85
N SER A 103 -1.99 1.00 11.38
CA SER A 103 -1.41 0.28 12.51
C SER A 103 -2.31 0.35 13.75
N SER A 104 -2.95 1.50 13.99
CA SER A 104 -3.92 1.64 15.07
C SER A 104 -5.14 0.70 14.89
N LEU A 105 -5.63 0.54 13.66
CA LEU A 105 -6.68 -0.43 13.35
C LEU A 105 -6.21 -1.88 13.53
N ILE A 106 -4.98 -2.20 13.10
CA ILE A 106 -4.37 -3.53 13.29
C ILE A 106 -4.33 -3.86 14.79
N ASN A 107 -3.83 -2.94 15.61
CA ASN A 107 -3.71 -3.11 17.06
C ASN A 107 -5.06 -3.25 17.79
N ALA A 108 -6.10 -2.57 17.28
CA ALA A 108 -7.45 -2.65 17.81
C ALA A 108 -8.23 -3.90 17.34
N THR A 109 -7.65 -4.70 16.44
CA THR A 109 -8.32 -5.89 15.90
C THR A 109 -7.99 -7.12 16.73
N GLU A 110 -9.01 -7.74 17.31
CA GLU A 110 -8.89 -8.98 18.11
C GLU A 110 -8.96 -10.27 17.26
N TYR A 111 -9.31 -10.14 15.99
CA TYR A 111 -9.43 -11.27 15.06
C TYR A 111 -8.12 -11.54 14.33
N PRO A 112 -7.91 -12.77 13.84
CA PRO A 112 -6.90 -13.02 12.82
C PRO A 112 -7.11 -12.07 11.65
N LEU A 113 -6.02 -11.48 11.13
CA LEU A 113 -6.14 -10.48 10.08
C LEU A 113 -5.12 -10.68 8.96
N ILE A 114 -5.47 -10.16 7.80
CA ILE A 114 -4.61 -10.02 6.63
C ILE A 114 -4.58 -8.54 6.26
N VAL A 115 -3.38 -7.99 6.11
CA VAL A 115 -3.16 -6.65 5.55
C VAL A 115 -2.51 -6.81 4.20
N CYS A 116 -3.13 -6.27 3.15
CA CYS A 116 -2.59 -6.39 1.80
C CYS A 116 -2.76 -5.09 1.02
N GLY A 117 -2.05 -4.97 -0.09
CA GLY A 117 -2.18 -3.86 -1.02
C GLY A 117 -0.86 -3.20 -1.40
N ASP A 118 -0.97 -2.05 -2.06
CA ASP A 118 0.16 -1.22 -2.50
C ASP A 118 0.55 -0.23 -1.39
N PHE A 119 1.70 -0.48 -0.76
CA PHE A 119 2.22 0.39 0.30
C PHE A 119 3.08 1.53 -0.24
N ASN A 120 3.40 1.52 -1.53
CA ASN A 120 4.25 2.50 -2.21
C ASN A 120 5.62 2.74 -1.54
N ASP A 121 6.08 1.81 -0.71
CA ASP A 121 7.36 1.83 -0.01
C ASP A 121 8.01 0.43 -0.02
N PRO A 122 9.35 0.34 -0.19
CA PRO A 122 10.05 -0.94 -0.13
C PRO A 122 10.19 -1.49 1.29
N PRO A 123 10.64 -2.77 1.44
CA PRO A 123 10.93 -3.36 2.74
C PRO A 123 11.97 -2.56 3.52
N GLY A 124 11.84 -2.52 4.85
CA GLY A 124 12.75 -1.81 5.75
C GLY A 124 12.47 -0.30 5.88
N THR A 125 11.43 0.22 5.24
CA THR A 125 10.96 1.59 5.46
C THR A 125 10.06 1.67 6.69
N PHE A 126 9.85 2.88 7.20
CA PHE A 126 8.92 3.13 8.30
C PHE A 126 7.52 2.59 8.02
N THR A 127 7.00 2.84 6.81
CA THR A 127 5.68 2.35 6.38
C THR A 127 5.60 0.82 6.46
N TYR A 128 6.58 0.12 5.90
CA TYR A 128 6.63 -1.33 5.92
C TYR A 128 6.67 -1.90 7.34
N GLU A 129 7.58 -1.41 8.18
CA GLU A 129 7.75 -1.92 9.55
C GLU A 129 6.53 -1.61 10.43
N THR A 130 5.93 -0.42 10.27
CA THR A 130 4.73 0.00 11.01
C THR A 130 3.52 -0.87 10.67
N LEU A 131 3.32 -1.22 9.38
CA LEU A 131 2.21 -2.07 8.97
C LEU A 131 2.45 -3.55 9.25
N LYS A 132 3.71 -3.99 9.21
CA LYS A 132 4.07 -5.36 9.55
C LYS A 132 3.76 -5.67 11.02
N ASN A 133 4.12 -4.77 11.95
CA ASN A 133 3.67 -4.74 13.36
C ASN A 133 3.38 -6.13 13.98
N GLY A 134 4.35 -7.03 13.96
CA GLY A 134 4.22 -8.39 14.49
C GLY A 134 3.51 -9.39 13.57
N LEU A 135 2.99 -8.96 12.42
CA LEU A 135 2.47 -9.84 11.38
C LEU A 135 3.61 -10.50 10.62
N LYS A 136 3.30 -11.58 9.94
CA LYS A 136 4.23 -12.25 9.02
C LYS A 136 4.04 -11.71 7.60
N ASP A 137 5.16 -11.46 6.92
CA ASP A 137 5.17 -11.14 5.50
C ASP A 137 5.03 -12.45 4.71
N GLY A 138 3.92 -12.61 4.00
CA GLY A 138 3.60 -13.83 3.25
C GLY A 138 4.64 -14.15 2.18
N PHE A 139 5.27 -13.14 1.56
CA PHE A 139 6.37 -13.40 0.63
C PHE A 139 7.63 -13.91 1.34
N GLN A 140 7.96 -13.39 2.53
CA GLN A 140 9.10 -13.90 3.31
C GLN A 140 8.87 -15.31 3.84
N THR A 141 7.60 -15.69 4.05
CA THR A 141 7.23 -17.01 4.59
C THR A 141 7.16 -18.09 3.51
N ALA A 142 6.64 -17.77 2.33
CA ALA A 142 6.29 -18.75 1.30
C ALA A 142 6.64 -18.32 -0.14
N GLY A 143 7.20 -17.13 -0.32
CA GLY A 143 7.59 -16.63 -1.65
C GLY A 143 8.96 -17.14 -2.08
N GLU A 144 9.19 -17.10 -3.39
CA GLU A 144 10.46 -17.43 -4.00
C GLU A 144 10.96 -16.29 -4.90
N GLY A 145 12.28 -16.18 -5.07
CA GLY A 145 12.91 -15.19 -5.92
C GLY A 145 12.91 -13.77 -5.32
N TYR A 146 12.89 -12.74 -6.17
CA TYR A 146 13.02 -11.33 -5.74
C TYR A 146 11.74 -10.68 -5.22
N GLY A 147 10.58 -11.20 -5.57
CA GLY A 147 9.28 -10.69 -5.15
C GLY A 147 8.97 -9.25 -5.61
N ALA A 148 9.68 -8.75 -6.63
CA ALA A 148 9.45 -7.40 -7.13
C ALA A 148 8.04 -7.28 -7.72
N THR A 149 7.32 -6.23 -7.32
CA THR A 149 5.96 -5.94 -7.79
C THR A 149 5.87 -4.65 -8.60
N TYR A 150 6.81 -3.73 -8.40
CA TYR A 150 6.87 -2.47 -9.13
C TYR A 150 7.65 -2.61 -10.45
N ARG A 151 7.03 -2.20 -11.56
CA ARG A 151 7.63 -2.30 -12.90
C ARG A 151 8.76 -1.30 -13.17
N GLY A 152 8.80 -0.19 -12.43
CA GLY A 152 9.90 0.76 -12.48
C GLY A 152 11.18 0.20 -11.85
N PHE A 153 12.27 0.96 -11.89
CA PHE A 153 13.57 0.56 -11.33
C PHE A 153 14.04 -0.85 -11.75
N HIS A 154 13.84 -1.22 -13.02
CA HIS A 154 14.25 -2.52 -13.55
C HIS A 154 13.66 -3.73 -12.79
N HIS A 155 12.44 -3.59 -12.26
CA HIS A 155 11.77 -4.63 -11.46
C HIS A 155 12.54 -5.03 -10.20
N LEU A 156 13.12 -4.09 -9.49
CA LEU A 156 13.90 -4.35 -8.28
C LEU A 156 13.13 -4.05 -6.99
N LEU A 157 12.00 -3.33 -7.09
CA LEU A 157 11.26 -2.91 -5.91
C LEU A 157 10.01 -3.77 -5.68
N ARG A 158 9.83 -4.20 -4.45
CA ARG A 158 8.59 -4.74 -3.93
C ARG A 158 7.89 -3.65 -3.13
N ILE A 159 6.70 -3.27 -3.51
CA ILE A 159 5.87 -2.23 -2.88
C ILE A 159 4.47 -2.74 -2.55
N ASP A 160 4.10 -3.90 -3.08
CA ASP A 160 2.87 -4.59 -2.76
C ASP A 160 3.14 -5.73 -1.79
N TYR A 161 2.28 -5.89 -0.80
CA TYR A 161 2.49 -6.83 0.30
C TYR A 161 1.21 -7.58 0.65
N LEU A 162 1.41 -8.72 1.30
CA LEU A 162 0.42 -9.45 2.04
C LEU A 162 1.03 -9.81 3.39
N PHE A 163 0.56 -9.19 4.46
CA PHE A 163 0.90 -9.54 5.83
C PHE A 163 -0.24 -10.31 6.47
N HIS A 164 0.05 -11.24 7.35
CA HIS A 164 -0.97 -12.04 8.01
C HIS A 164 -0.63 -12.36 9.47
N SER A 165 -1.66 -12.59 10.25
CA SER A 165 -1.52 -13.12 11.62
C SER A 165 -0.92 -14.52 11.61
N THR A 166 -0.12 -14.84 12.62
CA THR A 166 0.48 -16.18 12.80
C THR A 166 -0.55 -17.31 12.89
N LEU A 167 -1.77 -16.99 13.29
CA LEU A 167 -2.88 -17.96 13.34
C LEU A 167 -3.42 -18.40 11.97
N LEU A 168 -2.95 -17.78 10.88
CA LEU A 168 -3.37 -18.09 9.51
C LEU A 168 -2.33 -18.89 8.72
N GLU A 169 -1.38 -19.52 9.38
CA GLU A 169 -0.40 -20.45 8.81
C GLU A 169 -0.96 -21.84 8.53
#